data_2d24590d787fea01e1fbd55c531621b0
#
_entry.id   2d24590d787fea01e1fbd55c531621b0
#
_cell.length_a   1.000
_cell.length_b   1.000
_cell.length_c   1.000
_cell.angle_alpha   90.00
_cell.angle_beta   90.00
_cell.angle_gamma   90.00
#
_symmetry.space_group_name_H-M   'P 1'
#
loop_
_entity.id
_entity.type
_entity.pdbx_description
1 polymer ?
#
loop_
_entity_poly.entity_id
_entity_poly.type
_entity_poly.pdbx_seq_one_letter_code
_entity_poly.pdbx_strand_id
1 'polypeptide(L)'
;MVEQIFEALSSSVRRKILAYLSANSLTASEIASRFEISKPSVSKHLSILENAGLIHGDKRGQYIHYSLVSDNLVNTLNGYVQEVCPVSRPLKRESRKLAASKLVPSRRESEPH
;
A
#
# COMPACT_ATOMS: atom_id res chain seq x y z
N MET A 1 12.10 2.04 7.88
CA MET A 1 10.69 2.04 7.45
C MET A 1 10.51 1.38 6.10
N VAL A 2 11.28 1.81 5.10
CA VAL A 2 11.19 1.20 3.77
C VAL A 2 11.52 -0.29 3.80
N GLU A 3 12.57 -0.64 4.51
CA GLU A 3 12.95 -2.05 4.64
C GLU A 3 11.83 -2.89 5.23
N GLN A 4 11.15 -2.37 6.23
CA GLN A 4 10.05 -3.09 6.86
C GLN A 4 8.90 -3.31 5.90
N ILE A 5 8.65 -2.35 5.01
CA ILE A 5 7.58 -2.48 4.04
C ILE A 5 7.92 -3.60 3.04
N PHE A 6 9.13 -3.62 2.53
CA PHE A 6 9.52 -4.69 1.60
C PHE A 6 9.54 -6.05 2.29
N GLU A 7 9.97 -6.08 3.55
CA GLU A 7 9.92 -7.32 4.32
C GLU A 7 8.48 -7.81 4.47
N ALA A 8 7.57 -6.90 4.81
CA ALA A 8 6.17 -7.27 4.96
C ALA A 8 5.57 -7.79 3.66
N LEU A 9 6.02 -7.25 2.52
CA LEU A 9 5.49 -7.66 1.21
C LEU A 9 6.13 -8.94 0.69
N SER A 10 7.11 -9.48 1.39
CA SER A 10 7.80 -10.69 0.91
C SER A 10 6.98 -11.97 1.10
N SER A 11 5.86 -11.90 1.81
CA SER A 11 5.00 -13.05 2.08
C SER A 11 3.74 -12.97 1.23
N SER A 12 3.41 -14.07 0.55
CA SER A 12 2.19 -14.11 -0.25
C SER A 12 0.95 -14.01 0.63
N VAL A 13 1.01 -14.56 1.84
CA VAL A 13 -0.10 -14.45 2.78
C VAL A 13 -0.35 -12.99 3.15
N ARG A 14 0.72 -12.27 3.48
CA ARG A 14 0.58 -10.88 3.85
C ARG A 14 0.08 -10.02 2.68
N ARG A 15 0.55 -10.30 1.47
CA ARG A 15 0.04 -9.58 0.30
C ARG A 15 -1.45 -9.83 0.10
N LYS A 16 -1.91 -11.06 0.34
CA LYS A 16 -3.34 -11.35 0.24
C LYS A 16 -4.15 -10.67 1.32
N ILE A 17 -3.60 -10.58 2.53
CA ILE A 17 -4.27 -9.84 3.60
C ILE A 17 -4.49 -8.38 3.17
N LEU A 18 -3.44 -7.76 2.62
CA LEU A 18 -3.58 -6.39 2.14
C LEU A 18 -4.67 -6.27 1.08
N ALA A 19 -4.75 -7.24 0.19
CA ALA A 19 -5.77 -7.24 -0.85
C ALA A 19 -7.17 -7.32 -0.25
N TYR A 20 -7.36 -8.17 0.77
CA TYR A 20 -8.66 -8.26 1.43
C TYR A 20 -9.02 -6.96 2.14
N LEU A 21 -8.03 -6.24 2.64
CA LEU A 21 -8.28 -4.99 3.36
C LEU A 21 -8.42 -3.79 2.43
N SER A 22 -8.27 -4.00 1.13
CA SER A 22 -8.31 -2.87 0.20
C SER A 22 -9.71 -2.26 0.07
N ALA A 23 -10.76 -3.00 0.40
CA ALA A 23 -12.12 -2.51 0.26
C ALA A 23 -12.86 -2.43 1.59
N ASN A 24 -12.44 -3.20 2.59
CA ASN A 24 -13.14 -3.28 3.87
C ASN A 24 -12.16 -3.41 5.01
N SER A 25 -12.55 -2.92 6.19
CA SER A 25 -11.82 -3.29 7.39
C SER A 25 -12.30 -4.67 7.85
N LEU A 26 -11.39 -5.44 8.43
CA LEU A 26 -11.69 -6.81 8.86
C LEU A 26 -11.02 -7.07 10.20
N THR A 27 -11.65 -7.96 11.00
CA THR A 27 -11.03 -8.43 12.22
C THR A 27 -10.09 -9.58 11.92
N ALA A 28 -9.24 -9.92 12.91
CA ALA A 28 -8.33 -11.04 12.76
C ALA A 28 -9.08 -12.34 12.49
N SER A 29 -10.23 -12.52 13.16
CA SER A 29 -11.04 -13.73 12.96
C SER A 29 -11.58 -13.81 11.55
N GLU A 30 -12.04 -12.68 11.01
CA GLU A 30 -12.56 -12.65 9.65
C GLU A 30 -11.46 -12.95 8.65
N ILE A 31 -10.26 -12.41 8.90
CA ILE A 31 -9.13 -12.69 8.03
C ILE A 31 -8.76 -14.18 8.12
N ALA A 32 -8.69 -14.72 9.34
CA ALA A 32 -8.30 -16.10 9.52
C ALA A 32 -9.25 -17.06 8.80
N SER A 33 -10.53 -16.69 8.72
CA SER A 33 -11.50 -17.54 8.06
C SER A 33 -11.28 -17.66 6.56
N ARG A 34 -10.50 -16.74 5.97
CA ARG A 34 -10.19 -16.75 4.54
C ARG A 34 -8.95 -17.58 4.22
N PHE A 35 -8.17 -17.91 5.25
CA PHE A 35 -6.96 -18.69 5.09
C PHE A 35 -7.11 -19.95 5.93
N GLU A 36 -6.43 -21.01 5.52
CA GLU A 36 -6.43 -22.22 6.32
C GLU A 36 -5.22 -22.22 7.23
N ILE A 37 -5.09 -21.17 8.01
CA ILE A 37 -4.01 -21.03 8.98
C ILE A 37 -4.62 -20.62 10.32
N SER A 38 -3.85 -20.81 11.39
CA SER A 38 -4.34 -20.57 12.74
C SER A 38 -4.45 -19.07 13.01
N LYS A 39 -5.29 -18.71 13.97
CA LYS A 39 -5.40 -17.32 14.39
C LYS A 39 -4.08 -16.74 14.88
N PRO A 40 -3.29 -17.48 15.68
CA PRO A 40 -1.97 -16.94 16.07
C PRO A 40 -1.08 -16.61 14.87
N SER A 41 -1.14 -17.43 13.82
CA SER A 41 -0.37 -17.13 12.62
C SER A 41 -0.86 -15.86 11.96
N VAL A 42 -2.16 -15.68 11.86
CA VAL A 42 -2.74 -14.45 11.31
C VAL A 42 -2.31 -13.25 12.15
N SER A 43 -2.38 -13.37 13.48
CA SER A 43 -1.98 -12.28 14.36
C SER A 43 -0.53 -11.87 14.14
N LYS A 44 0.34 -12.86 13.91
CA LYS A 44 1.73 -12.56 13.65
C LYS A 44 1.90 -11.80 12.34
N HIS A 45 1.20 -12.23 11.29
CA HIS A 45 1.24 -11.51 10.02
C HIS A 45 0.71 -10.09 10.16
N LEU A 46 -0.37 -9.93 10.92
CA LEU A 46 -0.93 -8.59 11.14
C LEU A 46 0.03 -7.70 11.90
N SER A 47 0.75 -8.25 12.89
CA SER A 47 1.74 -7.46 13.60
C SER A 47 2.85 -6.97 12.68
N ILE A 48 3.31 -7.83 11.79
CA ILE A 48 4.36 -7.44 10.86
C ILE A 48 3.86 -6.33 9.93
N LEU A 49 2.64 -6.46 9.44
CA LEU A 49 2.06 -5.44 8.57
C LEU A 49 1.84 -4.12 9.30
N GLU A 50 1.37 -4.21 10.54
CA GLU A 50 1.11 -3.00 11.32
C GLU A 50 2.41 -2.29 11.67
N ASN A 51 3.44 -3.05 12.06
CA ASN A 51 4.74 -2.46 12.37
C ASN A 51 5.38 -1.81 11.16
N ALA A 52 5.06 -2.30 9.96
CA ALA A 52 5.55 -1.70 8.73
C ALA A 52 4.74 -0.47 8.31
N GLY A 53 3.65 -0.18 9.02
CA GLY A 53 2.81 0.97 8.69
C GLY A 53 1.90 0.74 7.51
N LEU A 54 1.63 -0.51 7.16
CA LEU A 54 0.78 -0.82 6.01
C LEU A 54 -0.67 -1.04 6.39
N ILE A 55 -0.94 -1.35 7.66
CA ILE A 55 -2.30 -1.49 8.17
C ILE A 55 -2.38 -0.81 9.52
N HIS A 56 -3.61 -0.54 9.92
CA HIS A 56 -3.89 0.10 11.20
C HIS A 56 -5.01 -0.66 11.90
N GLY A 57 -4.80 -0.98 13.18
CA GLY A 57 -5.81 -1.64 13.99
C GLY A 57 -6.57 -0.64 14.83
N ASP A 58 -7.88 -0.70 14.77
CA ASP A 58 -8.76 0.19 15.51
C ASP A 58 -9.66 -0.66 16.41
N LYS A 59 -9.49 -0.54 17.72
CA LYS A 59 -10.25 -1.36 18.66
C LYS A 59 -11.67 -0.81 18.79
N ARG A 60 -12.64 -1.67 18.52
CA ARG A 60 -14.06 -1.35 18.68
C ARG A 60 -14.70 -2.45 19.51
N GLY A 61 -15.06 -2.09 20.74
CA GLY A 61 -15.56 -3.08 21.65
C GLY A 61 -14.47 -4.09 22.01
N GLN A 62 -14.75 -5.36 21.79
CA GLN A 62 -13.79 -6.41 22.09
C GLN A 62 -13.01 -6.87 20.86
N TYR A 63 -13.22 -6.25 19.72
CA TYR A 63 -12.56 -6.65 18.48
C TYR A 63 -11.70 -5.52 17.95
N ILE A 64 -10.61 -5.90 17.28
CA ILE A 64 -9.77 -4.93 16.58
C ILE A 64 -10.09 -5.07 15.10
N HIS A 65 -10.43 -3.95 14.48
CA HIS A 65 -10.72 -3.89 13.04
C HIS A 65 -9.49 -3.32 12.34
N TYR A 66 -8.95 -4.07 11.42
CA TYR A 66 -7.75 -3.67 10.67
C TYR A 66 -8.15 -3.06 9.34
N SER A 67 -7.45 -2.02 8.97
CA SER A 67 -7.71 -1.34 7.69
C SER A 67 -6.38 -1.02 7.01
N LEU A 68 -6.43 -0.89 5.70
CA LEU A 68 -5.25 -0.61 4.89
C LEU A 68 -4.82 0.84 5.03
N VAL A 69 -3.52 1.06 5.16
CA VAL A 69 -2.93 2.40 5.09
C VAL A 69 -2.23 2.49 3.74
N SER A 70 -2.99 2.91 2.72
CA SER A 70 -2.51 2.82 1.35
C SER A 70 -1.40 3.82 1.03
N ASP A 71 -1.36 4.96 1.72
CA ASP A 71 -0.38 6.00 1.41
C ASP A 71 1.05 5.50 1.55
N ASN A 72 1.33 4.78 2.64
CA ASN A 72 2.69 4.27 2.84
C ASN A 72 3.09 3.28 1.76
N LEU A 73 2.15 2.43 1.35
CA LEU A 73 2.42 1.45 0.31
C LEU A 73 2.68 2.13 -1.02
N VAL A 74 1.79 3.03 -1.42
CA VAL A 74 1.90 3.72 -2.70
C VAL A 74 3.19 4.53 -2.78
N ASN A 75 3.47 5.31 -1.72
CA ASN A 75 4.65 6.16 -1.73
C ASN A 75 5.94 5.36 -1.79
N THR A 76 6.01 4.26 -1.04
CA THR A 76 7.20 3.43 -1.03
C THR A 76 7.44 2.76 -2.38
N LEU A 77 6.37 2.18 -2.96
CA LEU A 77 6.52 1.49 -4.24
C LEU A 77 6.80 2.46 -5.37
N ASN A 78 6.14 3.62 -5.37
CA ASN A 78 6.41 4.63 -6.39
C ASN A 78 7.85 5.13 -6.30
N GLY A 79 8.34 5.37 -5.08
CA GLY A 79 9.71 5.79 -4.90
C GLY A 79 10.69 4.78 -5.44
N TYR A 80 10.45 3.50 -5.16
CA TYR A 80 11.31 2.44 -5.65
C TYR A 80 11.26 2.33 -7.17
N VAL A 81 10.04 2.40 -7.73
CA VAL A 81 9.88 2.33 -9.19
C VAL A 81 10.65 3.47 -9.85
N GLN A 82 10.58 4.67 -9.29
CA GLN A 82 11.27 5.81 -9.87
C GLN A 82 12.78 5.70 -9.76
N GLU A 83 13.26 4.98 -8.76
CA GLU A 83 14.71 4.76 -8.63
C GLU A 83 15.25 3.78 -9.64
N VAL A 84 14.52 2.68 -9.86
CA VAL A 84 15.04 1.58 -10.68
C VAL A 84 14.54 1.61 -12.11
N CYS A 85 13.58 2.47 -12.43
CA CYS A 85 13.02 2.56 -13.78
C CYS A 85 13.38 3.91 -14.36
N PRO A 86 14.59 4.07 -14.88
CA PRO A 86 15.06 5.39 -15.36
C PRO A 86 14.24 5.94 -16.51
N VAL A 87 13.51 5.09 -17.22
CA VAL A 87 12.71 5.55 -18.35
C VAL A 87 11.66 6.56 -17.92
N SER A 88 11.08 6.37 -16.74
CA SER A 88 10.00 7.25 -16.30
C SER A 88 10.48 8.65 -15.92
N ARG A 89 11.74 8.78 -15.50
CA ARG A 89 12.26 10.08 -15.08
C ARG A 89 12.39 11.07 -16.23
N PRO A 90 12.95 10.67 -17.36
CA PRO A 90 13.01 11.58 -18.52
C PRO A 90 11.62 12.02 -18.97
N LEU A 91 10.67 11.11 -18.96
CA LEU A 91 9.31 11.45 -19.38
C LEU A 91 8.66 12.44 -18.42
N LYS A 92 8.89 12.28 -17.12
CA LYS A 92 8.37 13.22 -16.15
C LYS A 92 8.96 14.60 -16.34
N ARG A 93 10.26 14.67 -16.58
CA ARG A 93 10.93 15.94 -16.81
C ARG A 93 10.38 16.63 -18.04
N GLU A 94 10.21 15.85 -19.09
CA GLU A 94 9.68 16.37 -20.34
C GLU A 94 8.26 16.89 -20.16
N SER A 95 7.45 16.15 -19.43
CA SER A 95 6.08 16.56 -19.15
C SER A 95 6.03 17.89 -18.41
N ARG A 96 6.93 18.08 -17.45
CA ARG A 96 6.97 19.33 -16.70
C ARG A 96 7.40 20.48 -17.60
N LYS A 97 8.37 20.24 -18.48
CA LYS A 97 8.81 21.29 -19.42
C LYS A 97 7.69 21.70 -20.34
N LEU A 98 6.94 20.72 -20.84
CA LEU A 98 5.82 21.03 -21.72
C LEU A 98 4.76 21.86 -21.00
N ALA A 99 4.46 21.49 -19.78
CA ALA A 99 3.47 22.25 -19.00
C ALA A 99 3.93 23.68 -18.80
N ALA A 100 5.19 23.86 -18.46
CA ALA A 100 5.71 25.19 -18.19
C ALA A 100 5.75 26.05 -19.45
N SER A 101 6.16 25.47 -20.59
CA SER A 101 6.31 26.24 -21.80
C SER A 101 4.98 26.56 -22.46
N LYS A 102 4.00 25.71 -22.29
CA LYS A 102 2.71 25.90 -22.95
C LYS A 102 1.70 26.62 -22.11
N LEU A 103 1.93 26.70 -20.81
CA LEU A 103 0.93 27.25 -19.91
C LEU A 103 -0.40 26.51 -20.07
N VAL A 104 -0.31 25.22 -20.28
CA VAL A 104 -1.50 24.41 -20.48
C VAL A 104 -2.33 24.44 -19.24
N PRO A 105 -3.56 24.79 -19.39
CA PRO A 105 -4.42 24.71 -18.24
C PRO A 105 -4.67 23.27 -17.99
N SER A 106 -4.65 22.80 -17.58
CA SER A 106 -4.80 21.64 -17.37
C SER A 106 -5.63 20.78 -17.79
N ARG A 107 -5.91 20.60 -18.24
CA ARG A 107 -6.48 19.90 -18.57
C ARG A 107 -6.29 18.87 -18.32
N ARG A 108 -6.02 18.55 -18.09
CA ARG A 108 -5.86 17.75 -17.96
C ARG A 108 -5.64 17.13 -17.10
N GLU A 109 -5.66 17.27 -16.42
CA GLU A 109 -5.45 16.83 -15.73
C GLU A 109 -5.76 15.91 -15.47
N SER A 110 -6.42 15.72 -15.53
CA SER A 110 -6.81 14.81 -15.29
C SER A 110 -6.45 13.80 -15.90
N GLU A 111 -6.06 13.58 -16.43
CA GLU A 111 -5.74 12.73 -16.93
C GLU A 111 -5.04 11.94 -16.59
N PRO A 112 -4.97 11.36 -16.31
CA PRO A 112 -4.41 10.57 -15.83
C PRO A 112 -3.46 10.07 -15.78
N HIS A 113 -3.22 10.12 -15.60
CA HIS A 113 -2.40 9.77 -15.56
C HIS A 113 -2.01 9.24 -15.18
#